data_27d006cb1785b1a5c369f1724f4eff07
#
_entry.id   27d006cb1785b1a5c369f1724f4eff07
#
_cell.length_a   1.000
_cell.length_b   1.000
_cell.length_c   1.000
_cell.angle_alpha   90.00
_cell.angle_beta   90.00
_cell.angle_gamma   90.00
#
_symmetry.space_group_name_H-M   'P 1'
#
loop_
_entity.id
_entity.type
_entity.pdbx_description
1 polymer ?
#
loop_
_entity_poly.entity_id
_entity_poly.type
_entity_poly.pdbx_seq_one_letter_code
_entity_poly.pdbx_strand_id
1 'polypeptide(L)'
;LHHAILSWITQPEHKEAMSALQRETVLSVHHWTDSLFSFTATRNPGFRFQNGQFVMIGLEVEGRPLLRAYSMASANHEEALEFFSIKVADGPLTSKLQKIKEGDILLVGQKATGTLIAGNLLPGKRLLLLSTGTGLAPFASLIKDPEIYENFETIILAHGCRQVSELAYGEQVVRNLREDELFGPMMEGKLIYYPTVTREPFRNRGRITDLIASHRLFEDLSLAPLDIETDRIMLCGSPGMLEDLHAMFKQEGFTEGNHSEPGHFVIEKAFVER
;
A
#
# COMPACT_ATOMS: atom_id res chain seq x y z
N LEU A 1 34.21 8.02 19.46
CA LEU A 1 33.05 7.46 18.77
C LEU A 1 32.53 6.17 19.44
N HIS A 2 33.39 5.16 19.69
CA HIS A 2 32.99 3.88 20.33
C HIS A 2 32.40 4.06 21.74
N HIS A 3 32.93 4.98 22.57
CA HIS A 3 32.43 5.26 23.93
C HIS A 3 31.08 5.99 23.91
N ALA A 4 30.85 6.87 22.93
CA ALA A 4 29.58 7.59 22.78
C ALA A 4 28.42 6.68 22.29
N ILE A 5 28.72 5.69 21.45
CA ILE A 5 27.77 4.70 20.98
C ILE A 5 27.35 3.75 22.11
N LEU A 6 28.29 3.28 22.92
CA LEU A 6 28.00 2.42 24.07
C LEU A 6 27.17 3.14 25.15
N SER A 7 27.43 4.43 25.42
CA SER A 7 26.65 5.20 26.39
C SER A 7 25.21 5.45 25.93
N TRP A 8 24.97 5.55 24.63
CA TRP A 8 23.65 5.75 24.08
C TRP A 8 22.79 4.48 24.17
N ILE A 9 23.37 3.29 23.87
CA ILE A 9 22.69 1.99 23.95
C ILE A 9 22.29 1.63 25.40
N THR A 10 22.97 2.17 26.38
CA THR A 10 22.72 1.90 27.81
C THR A 10 21.70 2.83 28.46
N GLN A 11 21.19 3.84 27.74
CA GLN A 11 20.11 4.69 28.28
C GLN A 11 18.77 3.93 28.29
N PRO A 12 18.01 3.96 29.40
CA PRO A 12 16.76 3.20 29.56
C PRO A 12 15.75 3.44 28.44
N GLU A 13 15.59 4.69 28.02
CA GLU A 13 14.66 5.11 26.96
C GLU A 13 14.98 4.50 25.57
N HIS A 14 16.28 4.34 25.27
CA HIS A 14 16.71 3.73 24.01
C HIS A 14 16.64 2.21 24.05
N LYS A 15 16.82 1.61 25.23
CA LYS A 15 16.65 0.17 25.44
C LYS A 15 15.18 -0.25 25.33
N GLU A 16 14.24 0.59 25.80
CA GLU A 16 12.81 0.41 25.61
C GLU A 16 12.39 0.59 24.13
N ALA A 17 12.90 1.62 23.46
CA ALA A 17 12.62 1.83 22.04
C ALA A 17 13.11 0.67 21.15
N MET A 18 14.29 0.10 21.45
CA MET A 18 14.82 -1.08 20.76
C MET A 18 14.09 -2.37 21.13
N SER A 19 13.60 -2.50 22.37
CA SER A 19 12.79 -3.64 22.82
C SER A 19 11.39 -3.68 22.17
N ALA A 20 10.92 -2.55 21.66
CA ALA A 20 9.66 -2.42 20.94
C ALA A 20 9.77 -2.74 19.42
N LEU A 21 10.94 -3.16 18.94
CA LEU A 21 11.15 -3.54 17.54
C LEU A 21 11.44 -5.03 17.43
N GLN A 22 10.83 -5.64 16.42
CA GLN A 22 11.11 -7.02 16.00
C GLN A 22 12.26 -7.00 15.00
N ARG A 23 13.09 -8.03 15.04
CA ARG A 23 14.20 -8.23 14.09
C ARG A 23 13.81 -9.35 13.15
N GLU A 24 13.36 -8.98 11.98
CA GLU A 24 12.95 -9.92 10.94
C GLU A 24 14.07 -10.11 9.92
N THR A 25 14.12 -11.28 9.29
CA THR A 25 15.14 -11.60 8.28
C THR A 25 14.55 -11.37 6.90
N VAL A 26 15.27 -10.66 6.04
CA VAL A 26 14.92 -10.51 4.62
C VAL A 26 15.02 -11.86 3.94
N LEU A 27 13.93 -12.29 3.30
CA LEU A 27 13.82 -13.59 2.62
C LEU A 27 14.10 -13.49 1.12
N SER A 28 13.69 -12.39 0.49
CA SER A 28 13.90 -12.14 -0.92
C SER A 28 13.89 -10.64 -1.23
N VAL A 29 14.54 -10.24 -2.32
CA VAL A 29 14.49 -8.88 -2.87
C VAL A 29 14.34 -8.97 -4.38
N HIS A 30 13.38 -8.24 -4.94
CA HIS A 30 13.15 -8.16 -6.37
C HIS A 30 13.16 -6.71 -6.85
N HIS A 31 14.03 -6.40 -7.81
CA HIS A 31 14.12 -5.08 -8.44
C HIS A 31 13.30 -5.08 -9.74
N TRP A 32 12.18 -4.35 -9.73
CA TRP A 32 11.25 -4.24 -10.86
C TRP A 32 11.73 -3.28 -11.94
N THR A 33 12.29 -2.15 -11.48
CA THR A 33 12.87 -1.11 -12.32
C THR A 33 14.10 -0.50 -11.63
N ASP A 34 14.72 0.47 -12.26
CA ASP A 34 15.80 1.24 -11.62
C ASP A 34 15.30 2.00 -10.38
N SER A 35 13.99 2.27 -10.30
CA SER A 35 13.39 3.06 -9.22
C SER A 35 12.48 2.26 -8.28
N LEU A 36 12.09 1.03 -8.60
CA LEU A 36 11.11 0.25 -7.84
C LEU A 36 11.66 -1.12 -7.46
N PHE A 37 11.36 -1.57 -6.27
CA PHE A 37 11.68 -2.91 -5.78
C PHE A 37 10.65 -3.38 -4.75
N SER A 38 10.51 -4.68 -4.60
CA SER A 38 9.79 -5.31 -3.49
C SER A 38 10.72 -6.24 -2.73
N PHE A 39 10.38 -6.53 -1.51
CA PHE A 39 11.11 -7.50 -0.69
C PHE A 39 10.18 -8.17 0.29
N THR A 40 10.54 -9.40 0.65
CA THR A 40 9.85 -10.15 1.70
C THR A 40 10.76 -10.34 2.90
N ALA A 41 10.16 -10.44 4.08
CA ALA A 41 10.84 -10.72 5.32
C ALA A 41 10.06 -11.72 6.16
N THR A 42 10.73 -12.37 7.11
CA THR A 42 10.04 -13.19 8.11
C THR A 42 9.00 -12.36 8.85
N ARG A 43 8.05 -13.04 9.46
CA ARG A 43 6.99 -12.43 10.26
C ARG A 43 6.96 -13.07 11.64
N ASN A 44 7.09 -12.27 12.66
CA ASN A 44 6.90 -12.76 14.03
C ASN A 44 5.51 -13.43 14.16
N PRO A 45 5.42 -14.65 14.68
CA PRO A 45 4.13 -15.36 14.79
C PRO A 45 3.08 -14.63 15.65
N GLY A 46 3.50 -13.72 16.53
CA GLY A 46 2.61 -12.87 17.33
C GLY A 46 2.15 -11.59 16.64
N PHE A 47 2.73 -11.21 15.50
CA PHE A 47 2.38 -9.97 14.80
C PHE A 47 1.02 -10.10 14.11
N ARG A 48 0.10 -9.19 14.43
CA ARG A 48 -1.27 -9.15 13.88
C ARG A 48 -1.52 -7.81 13.20
N PHE A 49 -2.18 -7.87 12.05
CA PHE A 49 -2.61 -6.69 11.30
C PHE A 49 -3.88 -6.99 10.50
N GLN A 50 -4.55 -5.95 10.04
CA GLN A 50 -5.63 -6.01 9.07
C GLN A 50 -5.08 -5.62 7.70
N ASN A 51 -5.62 -6.24 6.63
CA ASN A 51 -5.24 -5.91 5.26
C ASN A 51 -5.45 -4.41 5.00
N GLY A 52 -4.47 -3.79 4.32
CA GLY A 52 -4.44 -2.35 4.07
C GLY A 52 -3.68 -1.51 5.11
N GLN A 53 -3.32 -2.07 6.27
CA GLN A 53 -2.54 -1.36 7.28
C GLN A 53 -1.05 -1.22 6.91
N PHE A 54 -0.37 -0.33 7.60
CA PHE A 54 1.08 -0.13 7.55
C PHE A 54 1.74 -0.44 8.90
N VAL A 55 3.05 -0.62 8.86
CA VAL A 55 3.90 -0.79 10.03
C VAL A 55 5.17 0.05 9.88
N MET A 56 5.80 0.42 10.98
CA MET A 56 7.12 1.06 10.96
C MET A 56 8.17 0.01 10.64
N ILE A 57 8.92 0.19 9.56
CA ILE A 57 10.07 -0.66 9.24
C ILE A 57 11.32 0.17 9.01
N GLY A 58 12.48 -0.47 9.10
CA GLY A 58 13.73 0.18 8.79
C GLY A 58 14.97 -0.66 9.08
N LEU A 59 16.08 0.04 9.22
CA LEU A 59 17.41 -0.53 9.41
C LEU A 59 18.09 0.08 10.61
N GLU A 60 19.01 -0.65 11.20
CA GLU A 60 19.95 -0.10 12.16
C GLU A 60 21.05 0.64 11.41
N VAL A 61 21.17 1.94 11.66
CA VAL A 61 22.15 2.82 11.04
C VAL A 61 22.96 3.49 12.15
N GLU A 62 24.27 3.25 12.18
CA GLU A 62 25.17 3.79 13.20
C GLU A 62 24.70 3.49 14.63
N GLY A 63 24.18 2.27 14.85
CA GLY A 63 23.69 1.82 16.15
C GLY A 63 22.32 2.38 16.55
N ARG A 64 21.59 3.03 15.63
CA ARG A 64 20.26 3.61 15.87
C ARG A 64 19.23 3.11 14.85
N PRO A 65 17.99 2.88 15.26
CA PRO A 65 16.92 2.52 14.33
C PRO A 65 16.54 3.73 13.46
N LEU A 66 16.57 3.55 12.15
CA LEU A 66 16.04 4.49 11.18
C LEU A 66 14.78 3.88 10.56
N LEU A 67 13.63 4.38 10.96
CA LEU A 67 12.31 3.79 10.64
C LEU A 67 11.48 4.72 9.77
N ARG A 68 10.63 4.13 8.92
CA ARG A 68 9.55 4.81 8.18
C ARG A 68 8.31 3.92 8.12
N ALA A 69 7.15 4.53 7.93
CA ALA A 69 5.90 3.84 7.71
C ALA A 69 5.91 3.17 6.34
N TYR A 70 5.53 1.89 6.30
CA TYR A 70 5.39 1.09 5.08
C TYR A 70 4.12 0.28 5.11
N SER A 71 3.28 0.43 4.11
CA SER A 71 2.14 -0.46 3.94
C SER A 71 2.60 -1.87 3.64
N MET A 72 1.96 -2.83 4.29
CA MET A 72 2.16 -4.24 3.99
C MET A 72 1.47 -4.57 2.67
N ALA A 73 2.20 -5.20 1.77
CA ALA A 73 1.67 -5.74 0.51
C ALA A 73 1.26 -7.21 0.64
N SER A 74 1.76 -7.89 1.67
CA SER A 74 1.29 -9.22 2.08
C SER A 74 -0.09 -9.14 2.73
N ALA A 75 -0.87 -10.22 2.62
CA ALA A 75 -2.10 -10.36 3.35
C ALA A 75 -1.88 -10.78 4.82
N ASN A 76 -2.87 -10.56 5.65
CA ASN A 76 -2.83 -10.86 7.08
C ASN A 76 -2.73 -12.36 7.41
N HIS A 77 -3.06 -13.23 6.47
CA HIS A 77 -2.95 -14.69 6.58
C HIS A 77 -1.62 -15.25 6.04
N GLU A 78 -0.83 -14.44 5.29
CA GLU A 78 0.47 -14.86 4.76
C GLU A 78 1.52 -14.97 5.88
N GLU A 79 2.41 -15.94 5.79
CA GLU A 79 3.46 -16.19 6.80
C GLU A 79 4.62 -15.20 6.74
N ALA A 80 4.84 -14.56 5.59
CA ALA A 80 5.86 -13.55 5.38
C ALA A 80 5.26 -12.16 5.27
N LEU A 81 6.03 -11.14 5.61
CA LEU A 81 5.72 -9.74 5.30
C LEU A 81 6.29 -9.39 3.93
N GLU A 82 5.51 -8.72 3.11
CA GLU A 82 5.95 -8.17 1.84
C GLU A 82 5.78 -6.65 1.83
N PHE A 83 6.77 -5.97 1.25
CA PHE A 83 6.79 -4.52 1.10
C PHE A 83 7.15 -4.14 -0.34
N PHE A 84 6.49 -3.09 -0.84
CA PHE A 84 6.78 -2.50 -2.14
C PHE A 84 7.29 -1.07 -1.96
N SER A 85 8.45 -0.75 -2.51
CA SER A 85 9.20 0.47 -2.22
C SER A 85 9.76 1.15 -3.46
N ILE A 86 9.91 2.47 -3.35
CA ILE A 86 10.63 3.30 -4.32
C ILE A 86 12.08 3.50 -3.86
N LYS A 87 13.01 3.56 -4.82
CA LYS A 87 14.41 3.94 -4.59
C LYS A 87 14.55 5.44 -4.71
N VAL A 88 14.76 6.12 -3.58
CA VAL A 88 15.08 7.56 -3.54
C VAL A 88 16.55 7.70 -3.22
N ALA A 89 17.33 8.27 -4.15
CA ALA A 89 18.80 8.31 -4.05
C ALA A 89 19.29 8.97 -2.74
N ASP A 90 18.67 10.06 -2.35
CA ASP A 90 19.03 10.85 -1.17
C ASP A 90 18.08 10.63 0.02
N GLY A 91 17.14 9.68 -0.09
CA GLY A 91 16.20 9.34 0.99
C GLY A 91 16.95 8.71 2.17
N PRO A 92 16.74 9.19 3.41
CA PRO A 92 17.50 8.70 4.58
C PRO A 92 17.46 7.19 4.74
N LEU A 93 16.28 6.57 4.63
CA LEU A 93 16.10 5.13 4.72
C LEU A 93 16.20 4.46 3.35
N THR A 94 15.51 4.96 2.32
CA THR A 94 15.38 4.29 1.02
C THR A 94 16.70 4.13 0.30
N SER A 95 17.65 5.06 0.45
CA SER A 95 19.01 4.94 -0.08
C SER A 95 19.80 3.74 0.47
N LYS A 96 19.42 3.25 1.65
CA LYS A 96 20.00 2.07 2.31
C LYS A 96 19.13 0.84 2.07
N LEU A 97 17.81 0.97 2.21
CA LEU A 97 16.84 -0.11 2.07
C LEU A 97 16.89 -0.74 0.67
N GLN A 98 17.13 0.05 -0.40
CA GLN A 98 17.32 -0.47 -1.75
C GLN A 98 18.53 -1.40 -1.95
N LYS A 99 19.43 -1.47 -0.95
CA LYS A 99 20.66 -2.28 -0.98
C LYS A 99 20.58 -3.53 -0.11
N ILE A 100 19.45 -3.75 0.56
CA ILE A 100 19.26 -4.95 1.38
C ILE A 100 19.33 -6.20 0.52
N LYS A 101 19.71 -7.30 1.16
CA LYS A 101 19.85 -8.61 0.54
C LYS A 101 19.17 -9.66 1.41
N GLU A 102 18.95 -10.81 0.83
CA GLU A 102 18.55 -12.00 1.57
C GLU A 102 19.51 -12.28 2.74
N GLY A 103 18.95 -12.53 3.92
CA GLY A 103 19.66 -12.71 5.18
C GLY A 103 19.92 -11.43 5.98
N ASP A 104 19.72 -10.23 5.41
CA ASP A 104 19.84 -8.97 6.15
C ASP A 104 18.73 -8.83 7.20
N ILE A 105 18.99 -8.06 8.25
CA ILE A 105 18.01 -7.80 9.30
C ILE A 105 17.20 -6.55 8.99
N LEU A 106 15.88 -6.73 8.98
CA LEU A 106 14.88 -5.67 8.92
C LEU A 106 14.33 -5.42 10.32
N LEU A 107 14.30 -4.17 10.74
CA LEU A 107 13.60 -3.76 11.97
C LEU A 107 12.13 -3.55 11.64
N VAL A 108 11.24 -4.16 12.41
CA VAL A 108 9.78 -4.08 12.22
C VAL A 108 9.12 -3.68 13.53
N GLY A 109 8.23 -2.69 13.49
CA GLY A 109 7.43 -2.28 14.64
C GLY A 109 6.49 -3.38 15.11
N GLN A 110 6.17 -3.39 16.39
CA GLN A 110 5.28 -4.41 16.97
C GLN A 110 3.80 -4.19 16.66
N LYS A 111 3.42 -2.98 16.23
CA LYS A 111 2.02 -2.59 16.04
C LYS A 111 1.80 -2.06 14.63
N ALA A 112 0.87 -2.69 13.93
CA ALA A 112 0.32 -2.15 12.69
C ALA A 112 -0.75 -1.11 12.98
N THR A 113 -0.92 -0.16 12.07
CA THR A 113 -1.94 0.90 12.12
C THR A 113 -2.28 1.34 10.70
N GLY A 114 -3.21 2.26 10.54
CA GLY A 114 -3.60 2.80 9.23
C GLY A 114 -5.12 2.82 9.06
N THR A 115 -5.59 3.64 8.16
CA THR A 115 -7.02 3.90 7.93
C THR A 115 -7.62 3.09 6.79
N LEU A 116 -6.78 2.48 5.92
CA LEU A 116 -7.22 1.71 4.76
C LEU A 116 -7.70 0.30 5.14
N ILE A 117 -8.69 0.22 5.98
CA ILE A 117 -9.35 -1.03 6.37
C ILE A 117 -10.83 -1.00 5.98
N ALA A 118 -11.38 -2.14 5.57
CA ALA A 118 -12.77 -2.23 5.12
C ALA A 118 -13.78 -1.76 6.17
N GLY A 119 -13.50 -1.99 7.46
CA GLY A 119 -14.35 -1.56 8.57
C GLY A 119 -14.49 -0.03 8.75
N ASN A 120 -13.64 0.77 8.11
CA ASN A 120 -13.74 2.23 8.10
C ASN A 120 -14.63 2.77 6.96
N LEU A 121 -15.18 1.89 6.13
CA LEU A 121 -16.12 2.23 5.06
C LEU A 121 -17.56 1.90 5.46
N LEU A 122 -18.47 2.73 5.01
CA LEU A 122 -19.90 2.42 5.04
C LEU A 122 -20.18 1.19 4.12
N PRO A 123 -21.30 0.45 4.33
CA PRO A 123 -21.71 -0.57 3.37
C PRO A 123 -21.85 -0.01 1.96
N GLY A 124 -21.48 -0.79 0.94
CA GLY A 124 -21.54 -0.38 -0.48
C GLY A 124 -21.53 -1.58 -1.39
N LYS A 125 -21.62 -1.35 -2.71
CA LYS A 125 -21.62 -2.40 -3.71
C LYS A 125 -20.35 -2.42 -4.54
N ARG A 126 -19.78 -1.24 -4.84
CA ARG A 126 -18.60 -1.10 -5.66
C ARG A 126 -17.47 -0.45 -4.83
N LEU A 127 -16.30 -1.09 -4.83
CA LEU A 127 -15.11 -0.59 -4.15
C LEU A 127 -14.10 -0.09 -5.17
N LEU A 128 -13.68 1.16 -5.06
CA LEU A 128 -12.62 1.76 -5.85
C LEU A 128 -11.35 1.85 -5.01
N LEU A 129 -10.31 1.14 -5.41
CA LEU A 129 -8.96 1.18 -4.83
C LEU A 129 -8.08 2.02 -5.75
N LEU A 130 -7.86 3.29 -5.41
CA LEU A 130 -7.19 4.28 -6.26
C LEU A 130 -5.78 4.54 -5.78
N SER A 131 -4.78 4.14 -6.59
CA SER A 131 -3.36 4.22 -6.20
C SER A 131 -2.47 4.86 -7.25
N THR A 132 -1.38 5.49 -6.79
CA THR A 132 -0.25 5.85 -7.66
C THR A 132 1.05 5.26 -7.13
N GLY A 133 1.88 4.73 -8.03
CA GLY A 133 3.19 4.18 -7.70
C GLY A 133 3.14 3.11 -6.60
N THR A 134 3.95 3.30 -5.56
CA THR A 134 4.02 2.37 -4.41
C THR A 134 2.81 2.43 -3.48
N GLY A 135 1.89 3.38 -3.66
CA GLY A 135 0.59 3.39 -3.01
C GLY A 135 -0.30 2.17 -3.37
N LEU A 136 0.15 1.35 -4.31
CA LEU A 136 -0.45 0.05 -4.60
C LEU A 136 -0.30 -0.95 -3.44
N ALA A 137 0.74 -0.84 -2.61
CA ALA A 137 1.07 -1.83 -1.57
C ALA A 137 -0.10 -2.20 -0.65
N PRO A 138 -0.82 -1.27 0.00
CA PRO A 138 -1.96 -1.63 0.85
C PRO A 138 -3.08 -2.29 0.07
N PHE A 139 -3.24 -1.96 -1.21
CA PHE A 139 -4.26 -2.57 -2.06
C PHE A 139 -3.86 -3.97 -2.55
N ALA A 140 -2.56 -4.23 -2.71
CA ALA A 140 -2.05 -5.59 -2.95
C ALA A 140 -2.37 -6.53 -1.76
N SER A 141 -2.36 -6.01 -0.54
CA SER A 141 -2.82 -6.72 0.67
C SER A 141 -4.35 -6.91 0.66
N LEU A 142 -5.11 -5.85 0.38
CA LEU A 142 -6.58 -5.88 0.40
C LEU A 142 -7.18 -6.82 -0.63
N ILE A 143 -6.67 -6.86 -1.87
CA ILE A 143 -7.21 -7.76 -2.89
C ILE A 143 -6.95 -9.25 -2.62
N LYS A 144 -6.14 -9.58 -1.62
CA LYS A 144 -5.94 -10.92 -1.09
C LYS A 144 -6.82 -11.20 0.14
N ASP A 145 -7.79 -10.32 0.43
CA ASP A 145 -8.75 -10.49 1.52
C ASP A 145 -10.04 -11.09 0.98
N PRO A 146 -10.45 -12.31 1.39
CA PRO A 146 -11.70 -12.90 0.97
C PRO A 146 -12.92 -12.02 1.29
N GLU A 147 -12.90 -11.31 2.42
CA GLU A 147 -14.03 -10.51 2.90
C GLU A 147 -14.42 -9.39 1.92
N ILE A 148 -13.47 -8.81 1.16
CA ILE A 148 -13.82 -7.75 0.21
C ILE A 148 -14.66 -8.29 -0.95
N TYR A 149 -14.47 -9.56 -1.34
CA TYR A 149 -15.25 -10.20 -2.39
C TYR A 149 -16.63 -10.65 -1.91
N GLU A 150 -16.82 -10.81 -0.61
CA GLU A 150 -18.12 -11.05 0.01
C GLU A 150 -18.91 -9.74 0.14
N ASN A 151 -18.23 -8.65 0.51
CA ASN A 151 -18.85 -7.36 0.81
C ASN A 151 -19.13 -6.49 -0.44
N PHE A 152 -18.39 -6.69 -1.55
CA PHE A 152 -18.51 -5.88 -2.75
C PHE A 152 -18.84 -6.73 -3.99
N GLU A 153 -19.74 -6.23 -4.81
CA GLU A 153 -20.12 -6.84 -6.09
C GLU A 153 -19.03 -6.58 -7.16
N THR A 154 -18.40 -5.41 -7.10
CA THR A 154 -17.34 -4.98 -8.04
C THR A 154 -16.23 -4.28 -7.30
N ILE A 155 -14.97 -4.63 -7.62
CA ILE A 155 -13.76 -4.01 -7.06
C ILE A 155 -12.92 -3.49 -8.23
N ILE A 156 -12.64 -2.19 -8.26
CA ILE A 156 -11.83 -1.55 -9.29
C ILE A 156 -10.49 -1.18 -8.65
N LEU A 157 -9.42 -1.87 -9.05
CA LEU A 157 -8.04 -1.53 -8.66
C LEU A 157 -7.44 -0.64 -9.75
N ALA A 158 -7.47 0.67 -9.55
CA ALA A 158 -6.83 1.64 -10.44
C ALA A 158 -5.40 1.92 -9.97
N HIS A 159 -4.43 1.66 -10.86
CA HIS A 159 -3.00 1.86 -10.57
C HIS A 159 -2.37 2.80 -11.58
N GLY A 160 -2.09 4.03 -11.15
CA GLY A 160 -1.47 5.07 -11.96
C GLY A 160 0.05 5.10 -11.82
N CYS A 161 0.77 4.98 -12.93
CA CYS A 161 2.22 5.08 -12.99
C CYS A 161 2.68 6.12 -14.00
N ARG A 162 3.99 6.42 -14.01
CA ARG A 162 4.58 7.31 -15.03
C ARG A 162 4.88 6.54 -16.31
N GLN A 163 5.42 5.32 -16.19
CA GLN A 163 5.88 4.48 -17.28
C GLN A 163 5.26 3.09 -17.18
N VAL A 164 5.17 2.39 -18.31
CA VAL A 164 4.63 1.01 -18.38
C VAL A 164 5.45 0.03 -17.54
N SER A 165 6.77 0.18 -17.53
CA SER A 165 7.65 -0.67 -16.72
C SER A 165 7.37 -0.62 -15.23
N GLU A 166 6.82 0.48 -14.72
CA GLU A 166 6.45 0.63 -13.31
C GLU A 166 5.19 -0.17 -12.91
N LEU A 167 4.43 -0.67 -13.89
CA LEU A 167 3.23 -1.49 -13.66
C LEU A 167 3.56 -2.95 -13.32
N ALA A 168 4.79 -3.41 -13.59
CA ALA A 168 5.18 -4.83 -13.55
C ALA A 168 4.82 -5.52 -12.22
N TYR A 169 5.05 -4.86 -11.08
CA TYR A 169 4.67 -5.41 -9.77
C TYR A 169 3.16 -5.63 -9.65
N GLY A 170 2.36 -4.62 -9.97
CA GLY A 170 0.89 -4.73 -9.88
C GLY A 170 0.31 -5.77 -10.84
N GLU A 171 0.85 -5.86 -12.06
CA GLU A 171 0.48 -6.89 -13.03
C GLU A 171 0.80 -8.29 -12.53
N GLN A 172 1.96 -8.46 -11.87
CA GLN A 172 2.36 -9.75 -11.30
C GLN A 172 1.46 -10.14 -10.13
N VAL A 173 1.15 -9.21 -9.20
CA VAL A 173 0.26 -9.47 -8.06
C VAL A 173 -1.12 -9.92 -8.55
N VAL A 174 -1.71 -9.19 -9.50
CA VAL A 174 -3.05 -9.53 -10.02
C VAL A 174 -3.02 -10.85 -10.81
N ARG A 175 -1.94 -11.13 -11.55
CA ARG A 175 -1.78 -12.40 -12.26
C ARG A 175 -1.70 -13.57 -11.30
N ASN A 176 -0.82 -13.49 -10.28
CA ASN A 176 -0.67 -14.54 -9.27
C ASN A 176 -2.01 -14.84 -8.59
N LEU A 177 -2.77 -13.78 -8.26
CA LEU A 177 -4.07 -13.93 -7.61
C LEU A 177 -5.10 -14.62 -8.53
N ARG A 178 -5.07 -14.34 -9.84
CA ARG A 178 -5.94 -15.03 -10.82
C ARG A 178 -5.63 -16.50 -11.01
N GLU A 179 -4.35 -16.85 -10.86
CA GLU A 179 -3.85 -18.22 -11.01
C GLU A 179 -3.96 -19.02 -9.71
N ASP A 180 -4.26 -18.36 -8.60
CA ASP A 180 -4.45 -19.00 -7.30
C ASP A 180 -5.76 -19.80 -7.26
N GLU A 181 -5.70 -21.04 -6.75
CA GLU A 181 -6.83 -21.97 -6.72
C GLU A 181 -8.00 -21.49 -5.85
N LEU A 182 -7.72 -20.70 -4.81
CA LEU A 182 -8.71 -20.15 -3.89
C LEU A 182 -9.23 -18.78 -4.37
N PHE A 183 -8.31 -17.86 -4.67
CA PHE A 183 -8.66 -16.48 -5.01
C PHE A 183 -9.13 -16.30 -6.45
N GLY A 184 -8.60 -17.08 -7.40
CA GLY A 184 -8.99 -16.99 -8.81
C GLY A 184 -10.51 -17.04 -9.00
N PRO A 185 -11.22 -18.06 -8.49
CA PRO A 185 -12.68 -18.12 -8.57
C PRO A 185 -13.41 -16.99 -7.82
N MET A 186 -12.86 -16.50 -6.70
CA MET A 186 -13.50 -15.43 -5.91
C MET A 186 -13.46 -14.09 -6.61
N MET A 187 -12.37 -13.80 -7.31
CA MET A 187 -12.17 -12.53 -8.01
C MET A 187 -12.77 -12.50 -9.41
N GLU A 188 -13.12 -13.66 -9.98
CA GLU A 188 -13.67 -13.74 -11.33
C GLU A 188 -14.97 -12.94 -11.45
N GLY A 189 -15.00 -12.03 -12.44
CA GLY A 189 -16.12 -11.11 -12.64
C GLY A 189 -16.25 -9.99 -11.61
N LYS A 190 -15.45 -9.99 -10.53
CA LYS A 190 -15.49 -8.96 -9.47
C LYS A 190 -14.32 -8.01 -9.49
N LEU A 191 -13.07 -8.51 -9.62
CA LEU A 191 -11.87 -7.64 -9.61
C LEU A 191 -11.51 -7.18 -11.01
N ILE A 192 -11.52 -5.87 -11.18
CA ILE A 192 -11.10 -5.18 -12.41
C ILE A 192 -9.79 -4.44 -12.11
N TYR A 193 -8.70 -4.85 -12.75
CA TYR A 193 -7.44 -4.12 -12.68
C TYR A 193 -7.37 -3.10 -13.83
N TYR A 194 -7.31 -1.81 -13.47
CA TYR A 194 -7.23 -0.68 -14.38
C TYR A 194 -5.87 0.05 -14.23
N PRO A 195 -4.80 -0.46 -14.88
CA PRO A 195 -3.53 0.24 -14.93
C PRO A 195 -3.61 1.44 -15.88
N THR A 196 -3.03 2.59 -15.48
CA THR A 196 -2.93 3.77 -16.32
C THR A 196 -1.53 4.38 -16.27
N VAL A 197 -1.08 4.99 -17.38
CA VAL A 197 0.25 5.55 -17.53
C VAL A 197 0.16 7.01 -18.02
N THR A 198 1.06 7.86 -17.52
CA THR A 198 0.98 9.30 -17.79
C THR A 198 2.04 9.81 -18.77
N ARG A 199 3.19 9.14 -18.92
CA ARG A 199 4.34 9.69 -19.66
C ARG A 199 4.66 9.01 -20.99
N GLU A 200 3.98 7.94 -21.32
CA GLU A 200 4.16 7.23 -22.58
C GLU A 200 2.85 6.67 -23.12
N PRO A 201 2.79 6.21 -24.40
CA PRO A 201 1.59 5.58 -24.95
C PRO A 201 1.23 4.29 -24.21
N PHE A 202 -0.03 4.16 -23.84
CA PHE A 202 -0.57 2.97 -23.20
C PHE A 202 -2.08 2.89 -23.46
N ARG A 203 -2.68 1.72 -23.31
CA ARG A 203 -4.13 1.50 -23.53
C ARG A 203 -5.01 2.45 -22.70
N ASN A 204 -4.67 2.63 -21.41
CA ASN A 204 -5.31 3.58 -20.53
C ASN A 204 -4.28 4.68 -20.20
N ARG A 205 -4.51 5.89 -20.70
CA ARG A 205 -3.59 7.01 -20.52
C ARG A 205 -4.24 8.17 -19.80
N GLY A 206 -3.59 8.63 -18.72
CA GLY A 206 -4.02 9.80 -17.96
C GLY A 206 -3.73 9.68 -16.48
N ARG A 207 -3.91 10.75 -15.76
CA ARG A 207 -3.92 10.73 -14.28
C ARG A 207 -5.24 10.15 -13.80
N ILE A 208 -5.22 9.41 -12.71
CA ILE A 208 -6.45 8.87 -12.12
C ILE A 208 -7.45 9.98 -11.79
N THR A 209 -6.97 11.14 -11.30
CA THR A 209 -7.79 12.32 -11.03
C THR A 209 -8.56 12.78 -12.27
N ASP A 210 -7.88 12.91 -13.41
CA ASP A 210 -8.48 13.36 -14.67
C ASP A 210 -9.45 12.32 -15.23
N LEU A 211 -9.09 11.02 -15.11
CA LEU A 211 -9.91 9.90 -15.61
C LEU A 211 -11.22 9.75 -14.82
N ILE A 212 -11.21 10.06 -13.51
CA ILE A 212 -12.43 10.07 -12.70
C ILE A 212 -13.26 11.33 -12.97
N ALA A 213 -12.64 12.51 -12.95
CA ALA A 213 -13.33 13.77 -13.18
C ALA A 213 -14.01 13.87 -14.57
N SER A 214 -13.41 13.25 -15.57
CA SER A 214 -13.98 13.17 -16.93
C SER A 214 -14.92 11.98 -17.16
N HIS A 215 -15.16 11.15 -16.15
CA HIS A 215 -15.87 9.88 -16.21
C HIS A 215 -15.22 8.82 -17.14
N ARG A 216 -14.08 9.10 -17.73
CA ARG A 216 -13.40 8.22 -18.69
C ARG A 216 -13.06 6.85 -18.13
N LEU A 217 -12.66 6.74 -16.85
CA LEU A 217 -12.42 5.46 -16.21
C LEU A 217 -13.65 4.55 -16.26
N PHE A 218 -14.82 5.12 -16.00
CA PHE A 218 -16.08 4.37 -16.00
C PHE A 218 -16.53 4.01 -17.42
N GLU A 219 -16.36 4.93 -18.38
CA GLU A 219 -16.64 4.67 -19.80
C GLU A 219 -15.76 3.55 -20.35
N ASP A 220 -14.45 3.58 -20.09
CA ASP A 220 -13.49 2.54 -20.51
C ASP A 220 -13.86 1.16 -19.94
N LEU A 221 -14.49 1.10 -18.77
CA LEU A 221 -14.95 -0.11 -18.11
C LEU A 221 -16.41 -0.48 -18.41
N SER A 222 -17.13 0.35 -19.16
CA SER A 222 -18.57 0.19 -19.41
C SER A 222 -19.40 0.15 -18.12
N LEU A 223 -19.01 0.97 -17.13
CA LEU A 223 -19.67 1.10 -15.83
C LEU A 223 -20.35 2.47 -15.69
N ALA A 224 -21.38 2.53 -14.82
CA ALA A 224 -21.99 3.79 -14.43
C ALA A 224 -20.97 4.72 -13.72
N PRO A 225 -21.10 6.05 -13.85
CA PRO A 225 -20.34 7.02 -13.07
C PRO A 225 -20.39 6.77 -11.55
N LEU A 226 -19.63 7.55 -10.77
CA LEU A 226 -19.66 7.48 -9.30
C LEU A 226 -21.07 7.73 -8.76
N ASP A 227 -21.43 6.90 -7.78
CA ASP A 227 -22.70 6.99 -7.06
C ASP A 227 -22.43 6.89 -5.54
N ILE A 228 -22.75 7.95 -4.81
CA ILE A 228 -22.53 8.04 -3.36
C ILE A 228 -23.27 6.95 -2.58
N GLU A 229 -24.40 6.48 -3.08
CA GLU A 229 -25.21 5.45 -2.40
C GLU A 229 -24.52 4.08 -2.44
N THR A 230 -23.80 3.78 -3.54
CA THR A 230 -23.28 2.43 -3.79
C THR A 230 -21.76 2.33 -3.78
N ASP A 231 -21.04 3.44 -4.01
CA ASP A 231 -19.58 3.40 -4.17
C ASP A 231 -18.85 3.69 -2.88
N ARG A 232 -17.76 2.95 -2.68
CA ARG A 232 -16.80 3.16 -1.59
C ARG A 232 -15.40 3.27 -2.16
N ILE A 233 -14.56 4.10 -1.52
CA ILE A 233 -13.29 4.49 -2.13
C ILE A 233 -12.16 4.41 -1.11
N MET A 234 -11.02 3.88 -1.52
CA MET A 234 -9.78 3.91 -0.77
C MET A 234 -8.69 4.60 -1.59
N LEU A 235 -7.95 5.52 -0.97
CA LEU A 235 -6.93 6.34 -1.61
C LEU A 235 -5.56 6.11 -0.99
N CYS A 236 -4.57 5.79 -1.82
CA CYS A 236 -3.17 5.72 -1.41
C CYS A 236 -2.24 6.12 -2.56
N GLY A 237 -1.30 7.02 -2.34
CA GLY A 237 -0.36 7.41 -3.38
C GLY A 237 0.22 8.80 -3.21
N SER A 238 0.48 9.48 -4.33
CA SER A 238 1.11 10.80 -4.33
C SER A 238 0.25 11.87 -3.64
N PRO A 239 0.88 12.82 -2.92
CA PRO A 239 0.15 13.90 -2.23
C PRO A 239 -0.83 14.64 -3.13
N GLY A 240 -0.40 14.99 -4.35
CA GLY A 240 -1.28 15.71 -5.29
C GLY A 240 -2.52 14.90 -5.69
N MET A 241 -2.39 13.58 -5.93
CA MET A 241 -3.57 12.74 -6.19
C MET A 241 -4.51 12.71 -4.98
N LEU A 242 -3.95 12.56 -3.77
CA LEU A 242 -4.75 12.49 -2.55
C LEU A 242 -5.51 13.81 -2.31
N GLU A 243 -4.85 14.94 -2.49
CA GLU A 243 -5.44 16.28 -2.32
C GLU A 243 -6.56 16.54 -3.35
N ASP A 244 -6.29 16.27 -4.63
CA ASP A 244 -7.24 16.49 -5.73
C ASP A 244 -8.49 15.61 -5.55
N LEU A 245 -8.32 14.30 -5.31
CA LEU A 245 -9.44 13.37 -5.13
C LEU A 245 -10.20 13.63 -3.82
N HIS A 246 -9.51 13.98 -2.74
CA HIS A 246 -10.17 14.37 -1.49
C HIS A 246 -11.10 15.56 -1.71
N ALA A 247 -10.60 16.64 -2.37
CA ALA A 247 -11.40 17.81 -2.65
C ALA A 247 -12.61 17.48 -3.53
N MET A 248 -12.40 16.68 -4.58
CA MET A 248 -13.47 16.25 -5.50
C MET A 248 -14.55 15.49 -4.77
N PHE A 249 -14.20 14.44 -3.99
CA PHE A 249 -15.19 13.61 -3.30
C PHE A 249 -15.93 14.39 -2.22
N LYS A 250 -15.26 15.30 -1.50
CA LYS A 250 -15.94 16.19 -0.55
C LYS A 250 -16.93 17.11 -1.22
N GLN A 251 -16.61 17.63 -2.41
CA GLN A 251 -17.52 18.48 -3.20
C GLN A 251 -18.74 17.70 -3.69
N GLU A 252 -18.58 16.42 -4.01
CA GLU A 252 -19.66 15.51 -4.41
C GLU A 252 -20.46 14.95 -3.22
N GLY A 253 -20.16 15.37 -1.98
CA GLY A 253 -20.88 15.00 -0.78
C GLY A 253 -20.39 13.73 -0.08
N PHE A 254 -19.34 13.06 -0.57
CA PHE A 254 -18.75 11.92 0.09
C PHE A 254 -18.12 12.30 1.42
N THR A 255 -18.26 11.46 2.45
CA THR A 255 -17.68 11.65 3.78
C THR A 255 -16.43 10.81 3.96
N GLU A 256 -15.37 11.39 4.56
CA GLU A 256 -14.15 10.66 4.92
C GLU A 256 -14.38 9.85 6.19
N GLY A 257 -14.08 8.55 6.13
CA GLY A 257 -14.17 7.64 7.27
C GLY A 257 -12.87 7.55 8.07
N ASN A 258 -12.99 7.06 9.28
CA ASN A 258 -11.90 6.80 10.20
C ASN A 258 -12.27 5.67 11.17
N HIS A 259 -11.36 5.33 12.11
CA HIS A 259 -11.61 4.26 13.10
C HIS A 259 -12.82 4.47 14.01
N SER A 260 -13.28 5.70 14.18
CA SER A 260 -14.41 6.02 15.08
C SER A 260 -15.72 6.13 14.31
N GLU A 261 -15.67 6.52 13.05
CA GLU A 261 -16.83 6.77 12.21
C GLU A 261 -16.57 6.33 10.77
N PRO A 262 -17.23 5.27 10.27
CA PRO A 262 -17.12 4.85 8.89
C PRO A 262 -17.60 5.93 7.91
N GLY A 263 -16.96 6.01 6.74
CA GLY A 263 -17.29 6.97 5.69
C GLY A 263 -17.44 6.34 4.32
N HIS A 264 -17.68 7.18 3.33
CA HIS A 264 -17.74 6.75 1.94
C HIS A 264 -16.34 6.49 1.36
N PHE A 265 -15.32 7.18 1.88
CA PHE A 265 -13.94 6.97 1.46
C PHE A 265 -12.96 7.08 2.63
N VAL A 266 -11.81 6.45 2.48
CA VAL A 266 -10.67 6.53 3.42
C VAL A 266 -9.37 6.84 2.69
N ILE A 267 -8.44 7.50 3.38
CA ILE A 267 -7.16 7.95 2.82
C ILE A 267 -6.02 7.52 3.73
N GLU A 268 -4.93 7.00 3.15
CA GLU A 268 -3.68 6.82 3.87
C GLU A 268 -2.66 7.88 3.45
N LYS A 269 -2.20 8.66 4.42
CA LYS A 269 -1.24 9.77 4.26
C LYS A 269 0.16 9.43 4.82
N ALA A 270 0.41 8.19 5.20
CA ALA A 270 1.64 7.77 5.90
C ALA A 270 2.94 7.98 5.10
N PHE A 271 2.85 8.21 3.80
CA PHE A 271 4.01 8.37 2.89
C PHE A 271 4.37 9.82 2.58
N VAL A 272 3.71 10.79 3.19
CA VAL A 272 4.03 12.21 3.01
C VAL A 272 5.19 12.54 3.95
N GLU A 273 6.42 12.52 3.44
CA GLU A 273 7.56 13.12 4.15
C GLU A 273 7.28 14.62 4.35
N ARG A 274 7.27 15.05 5.61
CA ARG A 274 7.29 16.47 5.99
C ARG A 274 8.72 16.96 6.02
#